data_30cbbc49e39224eacf09c550b23a3231
#
_entry.id   30cbbc49e39224eacf09c550b23a3231
#
_cell.length_a   1.000
_cell.length_b   1.000
_cell.length_c   1.000
_cell.angle_alpha   90.00
_cell.angle_beta   90.00
_cell.angle_gamma   90.00
#
_symmetry.space_group_name_H-M   'P 1'
#
loop_
_entity.id
_entity.type
_entity.pdbx_description
1 polymer ?
#
loop_
_entity_poly.entity_id
_entity_poly.type
_entity_poly.pdbx_seq_one_letter_code
_entity_poly.pdbx_strand_id
1 'polypeptide(L)'
;MSLAMTKNIPEISVVIPCYNEEKNVEAIANAIIQQLSPLGLSFEIIFIDNDSSDTTVPLLREMCHKNPNIRLIINTRNFGQMRSPTHAIYQARGKGVIGMCADFQDPPELLPKFIAAWKNGDDIVLGVRNVEQNAGMIKKGFRQLSYWAARNFSDYPIIPNATGFGLYDQKVVRAARDLAEPEPFFRGMLVETGFRVKTISYSRPERAAGDSKNNFFTLLDFAMSSLAGSSKRLLRVPLYLGFFGALTSLIMVMGGVFSYLLDGPVAGWFIAAFVQVQLALLFGFLGLVGENLRVVSERTRKTPLVLERERVNFPPDF
;
A
#
# COMPACT_ATOMS: atom_id res chain seq x y z
N MET A 1 -24.02 -28.72 31.14
CA MET A 1 -22.65 -28.34 31.56
C MET A 1 -21.91 -27.92 30.30
N SER A 2 -22.04 -26.62 29.93
CA SER A 2 -21.49 -26.05 28.70
C SER A 2 -20.01 -25.77 28.93
N LEU A 3 -19.15 -26.55 28.32
CA LEU A 3 -17.72 -26.21 28.16
C LEU A 3 -17.65 -24.98 27.28
N ALA A 4 -17.49 -23.82 27.90
CA ALA A 4 -17.07 -22.60 27.20
C ALA A 4 -15.74 -22.93 26.54
N MET A 5 -15.76 -23.13 25.22
CA MET A 5 -14.57 -23.10 24.38
C MET A 5 -13.93 -21.72 24.57
N THR A 6 -12.92 -21.66 25.44
CA THR A 6 -12.04 -20.49 25.53
C THR A 6 -11.53 -20.25 24.10
N LYS A 7 -11.99 -19.14 23.49
CA LYS A 7 -11.51 -18.69 22.17
C LYS A 7 -9.99 -18.56 22.25
N ASN A 8 -9.27 -19.56 21.79
CA ASN A 8 -7.81 -19.55 21.79
C ASN A 8 -7.36 -18.55 20.73
N ILE A 9 -7.22 -17.28 21.13
CA ILE A 9 -6.74 -16.21 20.26
C ILE A 9 -5.26 -16.51 20.00
N PRO A 10 -4.83 -16.69 18.75
CA PRO A 10 -3.43 -16.94 18.44
C PRO A 10 -2.56 -15.76 18.88
N GLU A 11 -1.31 -16.04 19.22
CA GLU A 11 -0.37 -14.97 19.54
C GLU A 11 0.05 -14.26 18.26
N ILE A 12 0.23 -15.01 17.15
CA ILE A 12 0.68 -14.48 15.86
C ILE A 12 -0.29 -14.91 14.76
N SER A 13 -0.68 -13.96 13.90
CA SER A 13 -1.29 -14.24 12.60
C SER A 13 -0.33 -13.85 11.49
N VAL A 14 -0.09 -14.75 10.53
CA VAL A 14 0.69 -14.44 9.31
C VAL A 14 -0.28 -14.36 8.14
N VAL A 15 -0.30 -13.23 7.44
CA VAL A 15 -1.22 -12.96 6.33
C VAL A 15 -0.44 -12.95 5.02
N ILE A 16 -0.91 -13.76 4.05
CA ILE A 16 -0.25 -13.99 2.77
C ILE A 16 -1.25 -13.80 1.64
N PRO A 17 -1.17 -12.68 0.88
CA PRO A 17 -1.95 -12.52 -0.33
C PRO A 17 -1.38 -13.38 -1.46
N CYS A 18 -2.30 -14.02 -2.22
CA CYS A 18 -1.97 -14.91 -3.33
C CYS A 18 -2.72 -14.49 -4.60
N TYR A 19 -2.05 -14.58 -5.73
CA TYR A 19 -2.65 -14.49 -7.06
C TYR A 19 -1.80 -15.24 -8.08
N ASN A 20 -2.22 -16.47 -8.44
CA ASN A 20 -1.47 -17.42 -9.27
C ASN A 20 -0.08 -17.73 -8.66
N GLU A 21 -0.10 -18.28 -7.46
CA GLU A 21 1.10 -18.62 -6.67
C GLU A 21 1.22 -20.13 -6.40
N GLU A 22 0.70 -20.97 -7.30
CA GLU A 22 0.69 -22.44 -7.17
C GLU A 22 2.05 -23.05 -6.83
N LYS A 23 3.15 -22.41 -7.32
CA LYS A 23 4.53 -22.89 -7.10
C LYS A 23 5.09 -22.50 -5.72
N ASN A 24 4.47 -21.54 -5.04
CA ASN A 24 5.03 -20.92 -3.85
C ASN A 24 4.24 -21.22 -2.56
N VAL A 25 2.92 -21.45 -2.64
CA VAL A 25 2.05 -21.50 -1.46
C VAL A 25 2.42 -22.59 -0.45
N GLU A 26 2.79 -23.79 -0.88
CA GLU A 26 3.21 -24.86 0.03
C GLU A 26 4.57 -24.57 0.65
N ALA A 27 5.52 -24.13 -0.16
CA ALA A 27 6.87 -23.84 0.30
C ALA A 27 6.90 -22.72 1.33
N ILE A 28 6.16 -21.62 1.09
CA ILE A 28 6.11 -20.49 2.02
C ILE A 28 5.41 -20.87 3.33
N ALA A 29 4.32 -21.65 3.29
CA ALA A 29 3.67 -22.12 4.50
C ALA A 29 4.60 -22.97 5.36
N ASN A 30 5.31 -23.92 4.75
CA ASN A 30 6.27 -24.77 5.43
C ASN A 30 7.43 -23.96 6.03
N ALA A 31 7.96 -22.98 5.29
CA ALA A 31 9.01 -22.09 5.80
C ALA A 31 8.54 -21.28 7.01
N ILE A 32 7.32 -20.74 7.01
CA ILE A 32 6.74 -20.03 8.14
C ILE A 32 6.57 -20.96 9.35
N ILE A 33 6.02 -22.14 9.16
CA ILE A 33 5.86 -23.14 10.23
C ILE A 33 7.22 -23.48 10.84
N GLN A 34 8.24 -23.69 10.01
CA GLN A 34 9.60 -23.96 10.46
C GLN A 34 10.18 -22.83 11.32
N GLN A 35 9.88 -21.56 11.01
CA GLN A 35 10.36 -20.41 11.80
C GLN A 35 9.56 -20.20 13.09
N LEU A 36 8.26 -20.46 13.09
CA LEU A 36 7.39 -20.15 14.23
C LEU A 36 7.29 -21.30 15.26
N SER A 37 7.33 -22.56 14.81
CA SER A 37 7.19 -23.73 15.70
C SER A 37 8.23 -23.76 16.83
N PRO A 38 9.52 -23.46 16.59
CA PRO A 38 10.51 -23.46 17.67
C PRO A 38 10.29 -22.38 18.73
N LEU A 39 9.50 -21.35 18.43
CA LEU A 39 9.21 -20.25 19.36
C LEU A 39 8.17 -20.62 20.42
N GLY A 40 7.48 -21.75 20.26
CA GLY A 40 6.43 -22.21 21.18
C GLY A 40 5.20 -21.31 21.26
N LEU A 41 4.99 -20.47 20.25
CA LEU A 41 3.85 -19.53 20.15
C LEU A 41 2.68 -20.17 19.41
N SER A 42 1.46 -19.86 19.84
CA SER A 42 0.27 -20.18 19.05
C SER A 42 0.19 -19.27 17.84
N PHE A 43 -0.03 -19.83 16.64
CA PHE A 43 -0.09 -19.04 15.41
C PHE A 43 -1.14 -19.58 14.44
N GLU A 44 -1.53 -18.69 13.52
CA GLU A 44 -2.34 -19.01 12.34
C GLU A 44 -1.69 -18.42 11.10
N ILE A 45 -1.92 -19.05 9.95
CA ILE A 45 -1.51 -18.56 8.63
C ILE A 45 -2.78 -18.33 7.81
N ILE A 46 -3.02 -17.11 7.38
CA ILE A 46 -4.19 -16.71 6.62
C ILE A 46 -3.76 -16.41 5.19
N PHE A 47 -4.13 -17.27 4.26
CA PHE A 47 -4.01 -16.99 2.84
C PHE A 47 -5.25 -16.24 2.36
N ILE A 48 -5.06 -15.22 1.53
CA ILE A 48 -6.15 -14.57 0.81
C ILE A 48 -5.90 -14.69 -0.69
N ASP A 49 -6.72 -15.49 -1.34
CA ASP A 49 -6.67 -15.69 -2.77
C ASP A 49 -7.46 -14.59 -3.50
N ASN A 50 -6.80 -13.94 -4.42
CA ASN A 50 -7.34 -12.80 -5.16
C ASN A 50 -7.89 -13.22 -6.54
N ASP A 51 -8.65 -14.34 -6.57
CA ASP A 51 -9.26 -14.95 -7.77
C ASP A 51 -8.21 -15.53 -8.72
N SER A 52 -7.40 -16.46 -8.20
CA SER A 52 -6.41 -17.20 -8.99
C SER A 52 -7.08 -18.10 -10.04
N SER A 53 -6.44 -18.21 -11.19
CA SER A 53 -6.88 -19.05 -12.32
C SER A 53 -6.08 -20.35 -12.48
N ASP A 54 -5.01 -20.51 -11.71
CA ASP A 54 -4.16 -21.71 -11.63
C ASP A 54 -4.59 -22.66 -10.51
N THR A 55 -3.74 -23.60 -10.10
CA THR A 55 -4.02 -24.56 -9.05
C THR A 55 -3.81 -24.03 -7.62
N THR A 56 -3.60 -22.72 -7.42
CA THR A 56 -3.38 -22.09 -6.09
C THR A 56 -4.51 -22.44 -5.11
N VAL A 57 -5.79 -22.23 -5.50
CA VAL A 57 -6.94 -22.46 -4.62
C VAL A 57 -7.10 -23.95 -4.25
N PRO A 58 -7.07 -24.91 -5.18
CA PRO A 58 -7.05 -26.34 -4.85
C PRO A 58 -5.99 -26.73 -3.82
N LEU A 59 -4.73 -26.29 -4.02
CA LEU A 59 -3.62 -26.56 -3.11
C LEU A 59 -3.87 -25.98 -1.72
N LEU A 60 -4.30 -24.72 -1.63
CA LEU A 60 -4.59 -24.07 -0.36
C LEU A 60 -5.74 -24.75 0.39
N ARG A 61 -6.79 -25.25 -0.29
CA ARG A 61 -7.86 -26.04 0.35
C ARG A 61 -7.33 -27.32 0.95
N GLU A 62 -6.48 -28.03 0.23
CA GLU A 62 -5.85 -29.26 0.70
C GLU A 62 -4.99 -28.97 1.96
N MET A 63 -4.22 -27.89 1.94
CA MET A 63 -3.42 -27.46 3.10
C MET A 63 -4.30 -27.11 4.30
N CYS A 64 -5.42 -26.43 4.10
CA CYS A 64 -6.40 -26.16 5.18
C CYS A 64 -6.99 -27.43 5.80
N HIS A 65 -7.26 -28.45 4.98
CA HIS A 65 -7.75 -29.74 5.50
C HIS A 65 -6.71 -30.51 6.31
N LYS A 66 -5.43 -30.39 5.93
CA LYS A 66 -4.32 -31.07 6.60
C LYS A 66 -3.86 -30.33 7.89
N ASN A 67 -4.01 -29.02 7.95
CA ASN A 67 -3.48 -28.21 9.05
C ASN A 67 -4.52 -27.19 9.55
N PRO A 68 -5.00 -27.33 10.80
CA PRO A 68 -6.02 -26.44 11.37
C PRO A 68 -5.52 -25.00 11.60
N ASN A 69 -4.21 -24.74 11.54
CA ASN A 69 -3.65 -23.40 11.67
C ASN A 69 -3.61 -22.65 10.33
N ILE A 70 -3.89 -23.32 9.20
CA ILE A 70 -3.94 -22.68 7.88
C ILE A 70 -5.39 -22.35 7.56
N ARG A 71 -5.62 -21.13 7.14
CA ARG A 71 -6.92 -20.58 6.77
C ARG A 71 -6.87 -19.97 5.39
N LEU A 72 -8.00 -19.97 4.69
CA LEU A 72 -8.10 -19.45 3.33
C LEU A 72 -9.33 -18.55 3.20
N ILE A 73 -9.13 -17.36 2.67
CA ILE A 73 -10.16 -16.46 2.16
C ILE A 73 -10.08 -16.48 0.64
N ILE A 74 -11.20 -16.67 -0.05
CA ILE A 74 -11.27 -16.65 -1.51
C ILE A 74 -12.13 -15.46 -1.93
N ASN A 75 -11.54 -14.54 -2.68
CA ASN A 75 -12.25 -13.38 -3.21
C ASN A 75 -13.13 -13.76 -4.42
N THR A 76 -14.19 -12.98 -4.67
CA THR A 76 -15.06 -13.17 -5.85
C THR A 76 -14.43 -12.75 -7.17
N ARG A 77 -13.42 -11.86 -7.11
CA ARG A 77 -12.62 -11.35 -8.22
C ARG A 77 -11.28 -10.81 -7.72
N ASN A 78 -10.41 -10.43 -8.62
CA ASN A 78 -9.19 -9.68 -8.25
C ASN A 78 -9.54 -8.24 -7.82
N PHE A 79 -9.32 -7.93 -6.53
CA PHE A 79 -9.50 -6.60 -5.92
C PHE A 79 -8.20 -5.78 -5.83
N GLY A 80 -7.11 -6.28 -6.41
CA GLY A 80 -5.82 -5.59 -6.45
C GLY A 80 -4.94 -5.82 -5.21
N GLN A 81 -3.75 -5.24 -5.30
CA GLN A 81 -2.66 -5.45 -4.32
C GLN A 81 -2.81 -4.64 -3.02
N MET A 82 -3.78 -3.73 -2.96
CA MET A 82 -4.00 -2.88 -1.78
C MET A 82 -5.17 -3.38 -0.94
N ARG A 83 -6.33 -3.58 -1.56
CA ARG A 83 -7.57 -3.92 -0.87
C ARG A 83 -7.57 -5.34 -0.32
N SER A 84 -7.13 -6.31 -1.14
CA SER A 84 -7.14 -7.73 -0.76
C SER A 84 -6.23 -8.02 0.44
N PRO A 85 -4.92 -7.66 0.45
CA PRO A 85 -4.06 -7.88 1.60
C PRO A 85 -4.52 -7.15 2.87
N THR A 86 -4.96 -5.90 2.74
CA THR A 86 -5.45 -5.10 3.87
C THR A 86 -6.69 -5.73 4.49
N HIS A 87 -7.61 -6.24 3.66
CA HIS A 87 -8.76 -6.97 4.15
C HIS A 87 -8.37 -8.17 5.00
N ALA A 88 -7.44 -9.01 4.52
CA ALA A 88 -6.98 -10.18 5.27
C ALA A 88 -6.26 -9.81 6.58
N ILE A 89 -5.48 -8.72 6.60
CA ILE A 89 -4.88 -8.19 7.83
C ILE A 89 -5.99 -7.82 8.84
N TYR A 90 -7.10 -7.23 8.38
CA TYR A 90 -8.23 -6.89 9.25
C TYR A 90 -9.01 -8.11 9.75
N GLN A 91 -8.89 -9.26 9.08
CA GLN A 91 -9.47 -10.54 9.53
C GLN A 91 -8.55 -11.31 10.48
N ALA A 92 -7.29 -10.93 10.63
CA ALA A 92 -6.34 -11.57 11.50
C ALA A 92 -6.69 -11.34 12.98
N ARG A 93 -6.60 -12.41 13.81
CA ARG A 93 -6.99 -12.38 15.23
C ARG A 93 -5.79 -12.38 16.18
N GLY A 94 -4.59 -12.65 15.67
CA GLY A 94 -3.38 -12.69 16.48
C GLY A 94 -3.11 -11.39 17.23
N LYS A 95 -2.47 -11.49 18.40
CA LYS A 95 -2.02 -10.30 19.13
C LYS A 95 -1.00 -9.51 18.32
N GLY A 96 -0.16 -10.19 17.53
CA GLY A 96 0.70 -9.62 16.49
C GLY A 96 0.28 -10.16 15.13
N VAL A 97 0.21 -9.26 14.12
CA VAL A 97 -0.17 -9.61 12.75
C VAL A 97 1.01 -9.33 11.83
N ILE A 98 1.43 -10.33 11.07
CA ILE A 98 2.54 -10.22 10.11
C ILE A 98 1.97 -10.25 8.70
N GLY A 99 2.28 -9.24 7.89
CA GLY A 99 2.00 -9.24 6.45
C GLY A 99 3.25 -9.62 5.68
N MET A 100 3.17 -10.57 4.74
CA MET A 100 4.28 -10.95 3.87
C MET A 100 3.80 -11.50 2.52
N CYS A 101 4.65 -11.42 1.49
CA CYS A 101 4.37 -11.94 0.16
C CYS A 101 4.63 -13.45 0.07
N ALA A 102 3.95 -14.12 -0.88
CA ALA A 102 4.12 -15.56 -1.12
C ALA A 102 5.42 -15.92 -1.88
N ASP A 103 6.03 -14.97 -2.58
CA ASP A 103 7.10 -15.16 -3.57
C ASP A 103 8.54 -15.21 -2.99
N PHE A 104 8.67 -15.35 -1.67
CA PHE A 104 9.94 -15.37 -0.92
C PHE A 104 10.78 -14.07 -1.03
N GLN A 105 10.25 -13.00 -1.61
CA GLN A 105 10.95 -11.71 -1.58
C GLN A 105 10.95 -11.07 -0.17
N ASP A 106 10.09 -11.56 0.69
CA ASP A 106 10.02 -11.26 2.11
C ASP A 106 10.51 -12.49 2.88
N PRO A 107 11.75 -12.51 3.40
CA PRO A 107 12.37 -13.71 3.94
C PRO A 107 11.75 -14.15 5.26
N PRO A 108 11.23 -15.41 5.36
CA PRO A 108 10.62 -15.94 6.58
C PRO A 108 11.57 -15.96 7.80
N GLU A 109 12.87 -15.97 7.58
CA GLU A 109 13.91 -15.96 8.62
C GLU A 109 13.89 -14.69 9.48
N LEU A 110 13.20 -13.63 9.03
CA LEU A 110 13.03 -12.40 9.79
C LEU A 110 11.87 -12.47 10.80
N LEU A 111 10.96 -13.44 10.69
CA LEU A 111 9.81 -13.55 11.57
C LEU A 111 10.19 -13.61 13.06
N PRO A 112 11.19 -14.41 13.49
CA PRO A 112 11.63 -14.41 14.88
C PRO A 112 12.15 -13.04 15.35
N LYS A 113 12.85 -12.29 14.48
CA LYS A 113 13.37 -10.96 14.80
C LYS A 113 12.26 -9.93 14.96
N PHE A 114 11.23 -10.00 14.10
CA PHE A 114 10.04 -9.14 14.21
C PHE A 114 9.30 -9.40 15.52
N ILE A 115 9.09 -10.69 15.86
CA ILE A 115 8.42 -11.08 17.09
C ILE A 115 9.22 -10.65 18.32
N ALA A 116 10.55 -10.78 18.31
CA ALA A 116 11.40 -10.33 19.40
C ALA A 116 11.30 -8.81 19.62
N ALA A 117 11.34 -8.01 18.53
CA ALA A 117 11.19 -6.57 18.62
C ALA A 117 9.80 -6.17 19.16
N TRP A 118 8.74 -6.79 18.66
CA TRP A 118 7.38 -6.58 19.15
C TRP A 118 7.23 -6.93 20.65
N LYS A 119 7.76 -8.06 21.09
CA LYS A 119 7.76 -8.46 22.52
C LYS A 119 8.56 -7.47 23.39
N ASN A 120 9.53 -6.76 22.83
CA ASN A 120 10.26 -5.69 23.52
C ASN A 120 9.48 -4.35 23.56
N GLY A 121 8.25 -4.31 23.06
CA GLY A 121 7.34 -3.18 23.17
C GLY A 121 7.29 -2.28 21.95
N ASP A 122 7.85 -2.69 20.80
CA ASP A 122 7.63 -1.98 19.53
C ASP A 122 6.25 -2.33 18.96
N ASP A 123 5.45 -1.31 18.61
CA ASP A 123 4.07 -1.50 18.16
C ASP A 123 3.99 -1.95 16.68
N ILE A 124 4.95 -1.46 15.90
CA ILE A 124 5.10 -1.73 14.46
C ILE A 124 6.55 -2.10 14.21
N VAL A 125 6.80 -3.25 13.58
CA VAL A 125 8.14 -3.67 13.16
C VAL A 125 8.13 -3.85 11.64
N LEU A 126 8.84 -3.00 10.90
CA LEU A 126 8.85 -3.00 9.43
C LEU A 126 10.18 -3.53 8.88
N GLY A 127 10.08 -4.43 7.92
CA GLY A 127 11.17 -4.79 7.05
C GLY A 127 11.46 -3.66 6.05
N VAL A 128 12.71 -3.20 6.02
CA VAL A 128 13.17 -2.16 5.10
C VAL A 128 14.24 -2.76 4.19
N ARG A 129 14.02 -2.65 2.88
CA ARG A 129 14.96 -3.20 1.89
C ARG A 129 16.25 -2.39 1.83
N ASN A 130 17.37 -3.07 1.85
CA ASN A 130 18.64 -2.44 1.55
C ASN A 130 18.63 -1.90 0.12
N VAL A 131 19.14 -0.68 -0.05
CA VAL A 131 19.23 -0.05 -1.37
C VAL A 131 20.31 -0.74 -2.18
N GLU A 132 19.98 -1.29 -3.35
CA GLU A 132 20.98 -1.72 -4.32
C GLU A 132 21.85 -0.52 -4.73
N GLN A 133 23.13 -0.59 -4.43
CA GLN A 133 24.09 0.49 -4.72
C GLN A 133 24.33 0.66 -6.23
N ASN A 134 24.01 -0.35 -7.06
CA ASN A 134 24.31 -0.43 -8.49
C ASN A 134 23.19 0.08 -9.42
N ALA A 135 22.17 0.78 -8.91
CA ALA A 135 21.16 1.36 -9.79
C ALA A 135 21.75 2.52 -10.61
N GLY A 136 21.65 2.45 -11.93
CA GLY A 136 22.11 3.50 -12.87
C GLY A 136 21.63 4.91 -12.49
N MET A 137 22.37 5.96 -12.90
CA MET A 137 22.11 7.36 -12.52
C MET A 137 20.69 7.82 -12.78
N ILE A 138 20.06 7.39 -13.88
CA ILE A 138 18.68 7.75 -14.23
C ILE A 138 17.69 7.18 -13.20
N LYS A 139 17.84 5.91 -12.78
CA LYS A 139 17.00 5.28 -11.74
C LYS A 139 17.21 5.94 -10.37
N LYS A 140 18.45 6.38 -10.06
CA LYS A 140 18.73 7.16 -8.85
C LYS A 140 18.02 8.51 -8.86
N GLY A 141 18.06 9.25 -9.98
CA GLY A 141 17.40 10.55 -10.13
C GLY A 141 15.88 10.43 -9.98
N PHE A 142 15.25 9.47 -10.66
CA PHE A 142 13.81 9.20 -10.53
C PHE A 142 13.41 8.82 -9.10
N ARG A 143 14.21 8.01 -8.45
CA ARG A 143 13.99 7.61 -7.05
C ARG A 143 14.11 8.79 -6.10
N GLN A 144 15.14 9.64 -6.25
CA GLN A 144 15.29 10.86 -5.44
C GLN A 144 14.13 11.82 -5.64
N LEU A 145 13.69 12.03 -6.89
CA LEU A 145 12.53 12.86 -7.21
C LEU A 145 11.25 12.30 -6.59
N SER A 146 11.03 10.99 -6.68
CA SER A 146 9.88 10.32 -6.07
C SER A 146 9.87 10.46 -4.55
N TYR A 147 11.00 10.28 -3.87
CA TYR A 147 11.11 10.48 -2.42
C TYR A 147 10.98 11.96 -2.03
N TRP A 148 11.52 12.87 -2.82
CA TRP A 148 11.35 14.30 -2.61
C TRP A 148 9.88 14.68 -2.73
N ALA A 149 9.19 14.22 -3.78
CA ALA A 149 7.76 14.45 -3.97
C ALA A 149 6.94 13.84 -2.82
N ALA A 150 7.18 12.59 -2.46
CA ALA A 150 6.52 11.92 -1.36
C ALA A 150 6.74 12.65 -0.03
N ARG A 151 7.94 13.11 0.24
CA ARG A 151 8.28 13.83 1.49
C ARG A 151 7.67 15.22 1.57
N ASN A 152 7.53 15.93 0.44
CA ASN A 152 7.01 17.31 0.42
C ASN A 152 5.49 17.37 0.24
N PHE A 153 4.90 16.38 -0.44
CA PHE A 153 3.47 16.37 -0.78
C PHE A 153 2.65 15.38 0.03
N SER A 154 3.24 14.41 0.74
CA SER A 154 2.50 13.54 1.67
C SER A 154 2.27 14.24 3.02
N ASP A 155 1.11 14.04 3.61
CA ASP A 155 0.75 14.59 4.92
C ASP A 155 1.41 13.83 6.07
N TYR A 156 1.89 12.60 5.82
CA TYR A 156 2.62 11.79 6.80
C TYR A 156 3.93 11.25 6.23
N PRO A 157 4.93 11.03 7.09
CA PRO A 157 6.23 10.58 6.64
C PRO A 157 6.13 9.16 6.08
N ILE A 158 6.60 8.97 4.83
CA ILE A 158 6.75 7.66 4.23
C ILE A 158 8.08 7.07 4.66
N ILE A 159 8.06 5.84 5.17
CA ILE A 159 9.30 5.12 5.49
C ILE A 159 9.89 4.60 4.17
N PRO A 160 11.05 5.12 3.74
CA PRO A 160 11.67 4.71 2.49
C PRO A 160 11.98 3.21 2.47
N ASN A 161 11.77 2.57 1.31
CA ASN A 161 12.05 1.15 1.06
C ASN A 161 11.26 0.15 1.93
N ALA A 162 10.32 0.59 2.77
CA ALA A 162 9.39 -0.30 3.44
C ALA A 162 8.33 -0.81 2.44
N THR A 163 8.00 -2.10 2.50
CA THR A 163 7.10 -2.76 1.53
C THR A 163 5.76 -3.20 2.10
N GLY A 164 5.58 -3.08 3.39
CA GLY A 164 4.46 -3.68 4.11
C GLY A 164 4.79 -5.08 4.65
N PHE A 165 5.98 -5.60 4.41
CA PHE A 165 6.50 -6.74 5.16
C PHE A 165 6.85 -6.29 6.57
N GLY A 166 6.20 -6.87 7.57
CA GLY A 166 6.40 -6.47 8.96
C GLY A 166 5.39 -7.08 9.91
N LEU A 167 5.58 -6.79 11.20
CA LEU A 167 4.68 -7.17 12.28
C LEU A 167 3.98 -5.92 12.83
N TYR A 168 2.68 -6.04 13.04
CA TYR A 168 1.80 -5.00 13.56
C TYR A 168 1.08 -5.52 14.81
N ASP A 169 1.15 -4.79 15.91
CA ASP A 169 0.32 -5.09 17.07
C ASP A 169 -1.16 -5.01 16.71
N GLN A 170 -2.00 -5.84 17.33
CA GLN A 170 -3.43 -5.84 17.03
C GLN A 170 -4.11 -4.49 17.29
N LYS A 171 -3.60 -3.68 18.22
CA LYS A 171 -4.11 -2.33 18.45
C LYS A 171 -3.85 -1.39 17.24
N VAL A 172 -2.71 -1.58 16.55
CA VAL A 172 -2.38 -0.84 15.32
C VAL A 172 -3.32 -1.25 14.19
N VAL A 173 -3.56 -2.56 14.03
CA VAL A 173 -4.49 -3.10 13.03
C VAL A 173 -5.90 -2.56 13.24
N ARG A 174 -6.36 -2.47 14.49
CA ARG A 174 -7.67 -1.88 14.82
C ARG A 174 -7.71 -0.40 14.47
N ALA A 175 -6.72 0.38 14.88
CA ALA A 175 -6.63 1.80 14.54
C ALA A 175 -6.62 2.03 13.03
N ALA A 176 -5.84 1.23 12.27
CA ALA A 176 -5.82 1.31 10.82
C ALA A 176 -7.19 0.94 10.19
N ARG A 177 -7.90 -0.03 10.75
CA ARG A 177 -9.27 -0.37 10.31
C ARG A 177 -10.24 0.80 10.53
N ASP A 178 -10.13 1.48 11.68
CA ASP A 178 -11.02 2.59 12.06
C ASP A 178 -10.83 3.82 11.17
N LEU A 179 -9.67 3.96 10.47
CA LEU A 179 -9.48 4.98 9.44
C LEU A 179 -10.41 4.77 8.23
N ALA A 180 -10.94 3.57 8.03
CA ALA A 180 -11.96 3.21 7.03
C ALA A 180 -11.63 3.69 5.60
N GLU A 181 -10.34 3.61 5.21
CA GLU A 181 -9.89 4.02 3.87
C GLU A 181 -10.39 3.04 2.80
N PRO A 182 -11.13 3.51 1.78
CA PRO A 182 -11.64 2.66 0.70
C PRO A 182 -10.55 2.16 -0.25
N GLU A 183 -9.50 2.94 -0.44
CA GLU A 183 -8.28 2.59 -1.18
C GLU A 183 -7.08 2.59 -0.21
N PRO A 184 -6.92 1.54 0.62
CA PRO A 184 -6.01 1.55 1.74
C PRO A 184 -4.55 1.49 1.27
N PHE A 185 -3.83 2.60 1.38
CA PHE A 185 -2.38 2.60 1.30
C PHE A 185 -1.81 2.19 2.67
N PHE A 186 -1.85 0.89 2.97
CA PHE A 186 -1.62 0.35 4.30
C PHE A 186 -0.32 0.85 4.96
N ARG A 187 0.77 0.96 4.19
CA ARG A 187 2.06 1.49 4.68
C ARG A 187 1.99 2.93 5.18
N GLY A 188 1.21 3.78 4.51
CA GLY A 188 0.97 5.16 4.94
C GLY A 188 0.08 5.21 6.17
N MET A 189 -0.99 4.40 6.19
CA MET A 189 -1.90 4.31 7.32
C MET A 189 -1.19 3.89 8.60
N LEU A 190 -0.23 2.97 8.54
CA LEU A 190 0.57 2.57 9.70
C LEU A 190 1.31 3.74 10.33
N VAL A 191 1.88 4.62 9.50
CA VAL A 191 2.61 5.80 10.00
C VAL A 191 1.64 6.86 10.54
N GLU A 192 0.47 7.02 9.91
CA GLU A 192 -0.58 7.95 10.34
C GLU A 192 -1.13 7.60 11.73
N THR A 193 -1.14 6.32 12.09
CA THR A 193 -1.58 5.91 13.44
C THR A 193 -0.71 6.46 14.57
N GLY A 194 0.51 6.91 14.28
CA GLY A 194 1.42 7.50 15.27
C GLY A 194 2.04 6.53 16.27
N PHE A 195 1.85 5.21 16.11
CA PHE A 195 2.47 4.20 16.95
C PHE A 195 3.98 4.09 16.70
N ARG A 196 4.70 3.53 17.68
CA ARG A 196 6.16 3.39 17.60
C ARG A 196 6.57 2.40 16.51
N VAL A 197 7.42 2.86 15.58
CA VAL A 197 7.90 2.07 14.47
C VAL A 197 9.37 1.71 14.68
N LYS A 198 9.66 0.42 14.62
CA LYS A 198 11.00 -0.16 14.51
C LYS A 198 11.24 -0.62 13.09
N THR A 199 12.41 -0.34 12.54
CA THR A 199 12.78 -0.85 11.22
C THR A 199 13.87 -1.90 11.33
N ILE A 200 13.76 -2.97 10.54
CA ILE A 200 14.76 -4.03 10.41
C ILE A 200 15.17 -4.10 8.94
N SER A 201 16.43 -3.81 8.66
CA SER A 201 16.95 -3.82 7.30
C SER A 201 17.22 -5.25 6.83
N TYR A 202 16.89 -5.53 5.56
CA TYR A 202 17.17 -6.81 4.92
C TYR A 202 17.51 -6.66 3.44
N SER A 203 18.28 -7.63 2.93
CA SER A 203 18.53 -7.76 1.49
C SER A 203 17.38 -8.54 0.87
N ARG A 204 16.76 -7.98 -0.15
CA ARG A 204 15.65 -8.64 -0.84
C ARG A 204 16.18 -9.80 -1.68
N PRO A 205 15.76 -11.05 -1.43
CA PRO A 205 16.06 -12.16 -2.30
C PRO A 205 15.44 -11.97 -3.69
N GLU A 206 16.00 -12.65 -4.69
CA GLU A 206 15.33 -12.79 -5.97
C GLU A 206 14.03 -13.60 -5.78
N ARG A 207 13.08 -13.37 -6.67
CA ARG A 207 11.80 -14.07 -6.66
C ARG A 207 12.04 -15.57 -6.88
N ALA A 208 11.47 -16.43 -6.02
CA ALA A 208 11.65 -17.88 -6.14
C ALA A 208 10.99 -18.44 -7.41
N ALA A 209 9.80 -17.92 -7.80
CA ALA A 209 9.09 -18.26 -9.03
C ALA A 209 8.08 -17.17 -9.42
N GLY A 210 7.67 -17.14 -10.69
CA GLY A 210 6.65 -16.22 -11.23
C GLY A 210 7.18 -14.94 -11.83
N ASP A 211 6.39 -14.34 -12.74
CA ASP A 211 6.71 -13.09 -13.43
C ASP A 211 6.08 -11.86 -12.77
N SER A 212 6.77 -10.73 -12.84
CA SER A 212 6.21 -9.46 -12.37
C SER A 212 5.13 -8.97 -13.33
N LYS A 213 3.88 -8.88 -12.86
CA LYS A 213 2.75 -8.35 -13.63
C LYS A 213 2.62 -6.82 -13.55
N ASN A 214 3.54 -6.13 -12.85
CA ASN A 214 3.53 -4.67 -12.74
C ASN A 214 4.10 -4.04 -14.01
N ASN A 215 3.23 -3.44 -14.83
CA ASN A 215 3.62 -2.61 -15.97
C ASN A 215 3.74 -1.14 -15.55
N PHE A 216 4.23 -0.28 -16.45
CA PHE A 216 4.38 1.16 -16.21
C PHE A 216 3.07 1.84 -15.81
N PHE A 217 1.95 1.48 -16.44
CA PHE A 217 0.63 2.06 -16.14
C PHE A 217 0.15 1.67 -14.74
N THR A 218 0.37 0.43 -14.31
CA THR A 218 0.05 -0.03 -12.96
C THR A 218 0.88 0.74 -11.91
N LEU A 219 2.17 0.96 -12.16
CA LEU A 219 3.02 1.75 -11.28
C LEU A 219 2.60 3.22 -11.22
N LEU A 220 2.20 3.80 -12.36
CA LEU A 220 1.69 5.16 -12.44
C LEU A 220 0.37 5.30 -11.66
N ASP A 221 -0.55 4.34 -11.82
CA ASP A 221 -1.82 4.30 -11.11
C ASP A 221 -1.61 4.19 -9.60
N PHE A 222 -0.67 3.35 -9.16
CA PHE A 222 -0.23 3.30 -7.76
C PHE A 222 0.30 4.64 -7.24
N ALA A 223 1.14 5.31 -8.03
CA ALA A 223 1.70 6.60 -7.65
C ALA A 223 0.60 7.66 -7.53
N MET A 224 -0.32 7.70 -8.50
CA MET A 224 -1.45 8.64 -8.52
C MET A 224 -2.43 8.38 -7.36
N SER A 225 -2.81 7.13 -7.13
CA SER A 225 -3.70 6.75 -6.01
C SER A 225 -3.06 7.07 -4.65
N SER A 226 -1.76 6.80 -4.49
CA SER A 226 -1.02 7.14 -3.27
C SER A 226 -0.95 8.65 -3.04
N LEU A 227 -0.75 9.45 -4.08
CA LEU A 227 -0.73 10.90 -4.00
C LEU A 227 -2.12 11.48 -3.71
N ALA A 228 -3.15 11.00 -4.39
CA ALA A 228 -4.53 11.48 -4.20
C ALA A 228 -5.07 11.12 -2.81
N GLY A 229 -4.75 9.93 -2.28
CA GLY A 229 -5.20 9.48 -0.95
C GLY A 229 -4.47 10.13 0.22
N SER A 230 -3.22 10.60 0.03
CA SER A 230 -2.33 10.99 1.14
C SER A 230 -1.98 12.47 1.21
N SER A 231 -2.48 13.34 0.32
CA SER A 231 -1.98 14.71 0.24
C SER A 231 -3.05 15.79 0.17
N LYS A 232 -3.38 16.37 1.32
CA LYS A 232 -4.12 17.64 1.42
C LYS A 232 -3.33 18.81 0.81
N ARG A 233 -1.98 18.72 0.81
CA ARG A 233 -1.08 19.76 0.26
C ARG A 233 -1.15 19.81 -1.26
N LEU A 234 -1.35 18.67 -1.93
CA LEU A 234 -1.51 18.62 -3.38
C LEU A 234 -2.75 19.41 -3.85
N LEU A 235 -3.80 19.44 -3.04
CA LEU A 235 -4.99 20.26 -3.31
C LEU A 235 -4.70 21.77 -3.31
N ARG A 236 -3.63 22.20 -2.66
CA ARG A 236 -3.23 23.62 -2.59
C ARG A 236 -2.28 24.03 -3.73
N VAL A 237 -1.61 23.05 -4.38
CA VAL A 237 -0.70 23.34 -5.50
C VAL A 237 -1.39 24.09 -6.63
N PRO A 238 -2.60 23.72 -7.10
CA PRO A 238 -3.32 24.49 -8.09
C PRO A 238 -3.63 25.92 -7.65
N LEU A 239 -3.92 26.13 -6.37
CA LEU A 239 -4.15 27.47 -5.82
C LEU A 239 -2.89 28.35 -5.93
N TYR A 240 -1.72 27.80 -5.60
CA TYR A 240 -0.44 28.51 -5.76
C TYR A 240 -0.10 28.77 -7.22
N LEU A 241 -0.34 27.78 -8.09
CA LEU A 241 -0.15 27.92 -9.53
C LEU A 241 -1.12 28.95 -10.13
N GLY A 242 -2.37 28.99 -9.67
CA GLY A 242 -3.34 29.99 -10.04
C GLY A 242 -2.91 31.40 -9.64
N PHE A 243 -2.41 31.56 -8.41
CA PHE A 243 -1.89 32.83 -7.91
C PHE A 243 -0.65 33.28 -8.70
N PHE A 244 0.30 32.36 -8.98
CA PHE A 244 1.47 32.63 -9.80
C PHE A 244 1.09 32.94 -11.24
N GLY A 245 0.10 32.24 -11.80
CA GLY A 245 -0.46 32.53 -13.12
C GLY A 245 -1.11 33.90 -13.19
N ALA A 246 -1.84 34.33 -12.18
CA ALA A 246 -2.41 35.66 -12.12
C ALA A 246 -1.31 36.75 -12.07
N LEU A 247 -0.26 36.51 -11.29
CA LEU A 247 0.89 37.45 -11.22
C LEU A 247 1.64 37.57 -12.55
N THR A 248 1.92 36.44 -13.21
CA THR A 248 2.57 36.42 -14.53
C THR A 248 1.68 37.03 -15.61
N SER A 249 0.35 36.86 -15.53
CA SER A 249 -0.63 37.51 -16.37
C SER A 249 -0.53 39.04 -16.26
N LEU A 250 -0.48 39.55 -15.05
CA LEU A 250 -0.34 40.99 -14.83
C LEU A 250 0.95 41.54 -15.42
N ILE A 251 2.06 40.84 -15.24
CA ILE A 251 3.37 41.24 -15.84
C ILE A 251 3.31 41.22 -17.35
N MET A 252 2.66 40.23 -17.98
CA MET A 252 2.52 40.14 -19.40
C MET A 252 1.59 41.22 -19.99
N VAL A 253 0.50 41.53 -19.28
CA VAL A 253 -0.36 42.65 -19.68
C VAL A 253 0.43 43.99 -19.66
N MET A 254 1.22 44.22 -18.63
CA MET A 254 2.09 45.39 -18.53
C MET A 254 3.16 45.41 -19.68
N GLY A 255 3.76 44.26 -19.96
CA GLY A 255 4.71 44.09 -21.06
C GLY A 255 4.06 44.30 -22.43
N GLY A 256 2.83 43.84 -22.63
CA GLY A 256 2.03 44.05 -23.85
C GLY A 256 1.68 45.52 -24.05
N VAL A 257 1.28 46.23 -23.02
CA VAL A 257 1.03 47.68 -23.08
C VAL A 257 2.32 48.42 -23.40
N PHE A 258 3.44 48.05 -22.79
CA PHE A 258 4.74 48.67 -23.07
C PHE A 258 5.22 48.41 -24.53
N SER A 259 5.04 47.18 -25.04
CA SER A 259 5.36 46.80 -26.41
C SER A 259 4.47 47.55 -27.41
N TYR A 260 3.18 47.72 -27.13
CA TYR A 260 2.26 48.52 -27.96
C TYR A 260 2.67 49.98 -28.06
N LEU A 261 3.17 50.58 -26.99
CA LEU A 261 3.68 51.95 -26.95
C LEU A 261 4.96 52.13 -27.80
N LEU A 262 5.64 51.02 -28.15
CA LEU A 262 6.87 51.00 -28.95
C LEU A 262 6.67 50.46 -30.39
N ASP A 263 5.43 50.41 -30.90
CA ASP A 263 5.06 49.92 -32.24
C ASP A 263 5.53 48.51 -32.60
N GLY A 264 5.60 47.57 -31.63
CA GLY A 264 6.09 46.21 -31.83
C GLY A 264 4.97 45.14 -31.96
N PRO A 265 4.95 44.27 -33.00
CA PRO A 265 3.88 43.30 -33.23
C PRO A 265 3.97 41.97 -32.41
N VAL A 266 4.83 41.88 -31.44
CA VAL A 266 5.20 40.62 -30.77
C VAL A 266 4.20 40.17 -29.67
N ALA A 267 3.32 41.09 -29.23
CA ALA A 267 2.43 40.87 -28.09
C ALA A 267 1.40 39.74 -28.26
N GLY A 268 0.91 39.50 -29.49
CA GLY A 268 -0.14 38.50 -29.74
C GLY A 268 0.28 37.05 -29.46
N TRP A 269 1.50 36.69 -29.75
CA TRP A 269 2.03 35.34 -29.54
C TRP A 269 2.24 35.01 -28.05
N PHE A 270 2.75 35.98 -27.29
CA PHE A 270 2.93 35.80 -25.86
C PHE A 270 1.60 35.67 -25.11
N ILE A 271 0.57 36.45 -25.52
CA ILE A 271 -0.77 36.36 -24.97
C ILE A 271 -1.40 35.00 -25.26
N ALA A 272 -1.27 34.48 -26.50
CA ALA A 272 -1.78 33.18 -26.87
C ALA A 272 -1.10 32.04 -26.09
N ALA A 273 0.22 32.04 -25.96
CA ALA A 273 0.97 31.06 -25.17
C ALA A 273 0.57 31.09 -23.70
N PHE A 274 0.40 32.27 -23.14
CA PHE A 274 -0.04 32.45 -21.77
C PHE A 274 -1.45 31.90 -21.54
N VAL A 275 -2.40 32.19 -22.42
CA VAL A 275 -3.77 31.63 -22.33
C VAL A 275 -3.76 30.11 -22.38
N GLN A 276 -2.92 29.52 -23.23
CA GLN A 276 -2.78 28.06 -23.29
C GLN A 276 -2.22 27.48 -22.00
N VAL A 277 -1.23 28.09 -21.36
CA VAL A 277 -0.69 27.64 -20.07
C VAL A 277 -1.76 27.74 -18.99
N GLN A 278 -2.54 28.82 -18.93
CA GLN A 278 -3.64 28.96 -17.98
C GLN A 278 -4.71 27.89 -18.18
N LEU A 279 -5.08 27.58 -19.41
CA LEU A 279 -6.03 26.50 -19.72
C LEU A 279 -5.49 25.13 -19.29
N ALA A 280 -4.20 24.86 -19.54
CA ALA A 280 -3.58 23.61 -19.13
C ALA A 280 -3.56 23.44 -17.59
N LEU A 281 -3.28 24.52 -16.87
CA LEU A 281 -3.35 24.54 -15.40
C LEU A 281 -4.79 24.34 -14.90
N LEU A 282 -5.77 24.98 -15.54
CA LEU A 282 -7.18 24.82 -15.21
C LEU A 282 -7.65 23.37 -15.40
N PHE A 283 -7.30 22.73 -16.53
CA PHE A 283 -7.62 21.33 -16.79
C PHE A 283 -6.91 20.39 -15.81
N GLY A 284 -5.65 20.66 -15.45
CA GLY A 284 -4.93 19.93 -14.42
C GLY A 284 -5.61 20.04 -13.06
N PHE A 285 -6.10 21.23 -12.70
CA PHE A 285 -6.87 21.45 -11.48
C PHE A 285 -8.20 20.70 -11.46
N LEU A 286 -8.96 20.75 -12.55
CA LEU A 286 -10.22 20.00 -12.69
C LEU A 286 -9.99 18.50 -12.58
N GLY A 287 -8.89 17.99 -13.15
CA GLY A 287 -8.50 16.59 -13.00
C GLY A 287 -8.23 16.20 -11.52
N LEU A 288 -7.50 17.03 -10.78
CA LEU A 288 -7.25 16.85 -9.35
C LEU A 288 -8.54 16.89 -8.52
N VAL A 289 -9.43 17.85 -8.78
CA VAL A 289 -10.75 17.93 -8.12
C VAL A 289 -11.58 16.69 -8.42
N GLY A 290 -11.59 16.24 -9.66
CA GLY A 290 -12.28 15.01 -10.07
C GLY A 290 -11.78 13.78 -9.30
N GLU A 291 -10.48 13.60 -9.16
CA GLU A 291 -9.90 12.49 -8.39
C GLU A 291 -10.26 12.56 -6.91
N ASN A 292 -10.26 13.74 -6.30
CA ASN A 292 -10.70 13.92 -4.92
C ASN A 292 -12.21 13.64 -4.73
N LEU A 293 -13.04 14.05 -5.68
CA LEU A 293 -14.47 13.73 -5.68
C LEU A 293 -14.69 12.22 -5.77
N ARG A 294 -13.87 11.50 -6.55
CA ARG A 294 -13.89 10.03 -6.60
C ARG A 294 -13.65 9.44 -5.22
N VAL A 295 -12.58 9.86 -4.52
CA VAL A 295 -12.25 9.37 -3.17
C VAL A 295 -13.38 9.67 -2.18
N VAL A 296 -13.94 10.89 -2.19
CA VAL A 296 -15.08 11.26 -1.33
C VAL A 296 -16.30 10.39 -1.65
N SER A 297 -16.60 10.16 -2.93
CA SER A 297 -17.70 9.29 -3.36
C SER A 297 -17.50 7.84 -2.88
N GLU A 298 -16.28 7.32 -2.92
CA GLU A 298 -15.98 5.96 -2.43
C GLU A 298 -16.12 5.85 -0.90
N ARG A 299 -15.68 6.87 -0.15
CA ARG A 299 -15.87 6.93 1.32
C ARG A 299 -17.35 6.95 1.70
N THR A 300 -18.18 7.67 0.96
CA THR A 300 -19.62 7.76 1.24
C THR A 300 -20.38 6.47 0.89
N ARG A 301 -19.91 5.71 -0.07
CA ARG A 301 -20.57 4.45 -0.49
C ARG A 301 -20.43 3.31 0.52
N LYS A 302 -19.52 3.39 1.50
CA LYS A 302 -19.24 2.31 2.48
C LYS A 302 -19.04 0.93 1.83
N THR A 303 -18.43 0.89 0.64
CA THR A 303 -18.16 -0.36 -0.06
C THR A 303 -17.14 -1.19 0.71
N PRO A 304 -17.35 -2.50 0.90
CA PRO A 304 -16.36 -3.35 1.54
C PRO A 304 -15.06 -3.41 0.71
N LEU A 305 -13.93 -3.62 1.36
CA LEU A 305 -12.62 -3.72 0.69
C LEU A 305 -12.62 -4.83 -0.36
N VAL A 306 -13.21 -5.98 -0.04
CA VAL A 306 -13.39 -7.12 -0.92
C VAL A 306 -14.76 -7.74 -0.72
N LEU A 307 -15.22 -8.52 -1.71
CA LEU A 307 -16.32 -9.46 -1.57
C LEU A 307 -15.71 -10.87 -1.54
N GLU A 308 -15.94 -11.59 -0.46
CA GLU A 308 -15.46 -12.94 -0.30
C GLU A 308 -16.41 -13.92 -0.97
N ARG A 309 -15.86 -14.91 -1.71
CA ARG A 309 -16.62 -16.05 -2.24
C ARG A 309 -16.79 -17.12 -1.17
N GLU A 310 -15.73 -17.34 -0.37
CA GLU A 310 -15.68 -18.42 0.58
C GLU A 310 -14.62 -18.18 1.65
N ARG A 311 -14.84 -18.75 2.83
CA ARG A 311 -13.85 -18.91 3.89
C ARG A 311 -13.66 -20.38 4.22
N VAL A 312 -12.44 -20.84 4.30
CA VAL A 312 -12.10 -22.22 4.65
C VAL A 312 -11.33 -22.22 5.96
N ASN A 313 -11.72 -23.11 6.86
CA ASN A 313 -11.08 -23.34 8.16
C ASN A 313 -11.14 -22.15 9.15
N PHE A 314 -12.14 -21.29 9.00
CA PHE A 314 -12.45 -20.24 9.97
C PHE A 314 -13.46 -20.73 11.02
N PRO A 315 -13.35 -20.30 12.29
CA PRO A 315 -14.36 -20.62 13.29
C PRO A 315 -15.74 -20.05 12.92
N PRO A 316 -16.85 -20.72 13.36
CA PRO A 316 -18.22 -20.30 13.02
C PRO A 316 -18.59 -18.87 13.45
N ASP A 317 -17.93 -18.33 14.45
CA ASP A 317 -18.20 -17.01 15.04
C ASP A 317 -17.31 -15.89 14.44
N PHE A 318 -16.92 -16.04 13.21
CA PHE A 318 -15.99 -15.12 12.53
C PHE A 318 -16.75 -14.11 11.70
#